data_421da4c88e289f8c58dcf3d11bb9e08f
#
_entry.id   421da4c88e289f8c58dcf3d11bb9e08f
#
_cell.length_a   1.000
_cell.length_b   1.000
_cell.length_c   1.000
_cell.angle_alpha   90.00
_cell.angle_beta   90.00
_cell.angle_gamma   90.00
#
_symmetry.space_group_name_H-M   'P 1'
#
loop_
_entity.id
_entity.type
_entity.pdbx_description
1 polymer ?
#
loop_
_entity_poly.entity_id
_entity_poly.type
_entity_poly.pdbx_seq_one_letter_code
_entity_poly.pdbx_strand_id
1 'polypeptide(L)'
;RVNPTIKEAILVNQCREIIGVVLAGGRATRMGGKDKGLQLLNNKPLWRHVADRLAGQVSALAISANRHIDIYQQSGYPVYQDSLADYPGPLAGMLSVMQQSAAEWFLFCSCDTPFIPSCLVERLVQQRGDAHVVWAHDGERDHPTIALINRSLVPDLQDYLAAGERRVMLFMRQSGGHPVDF
;
A
#
# COMPACT_ATOMS: atom_id res chain seq x y z
N ARG A 1 -15.30 20.55 28.43
CA ARG A 1 -15.09 20.37 26.97
C ARG A 1 -13.67 19.95 26.76
N VAL A 2 -13.50 18.73 26.37
CA VAL A 2 -12.19 18.22 25.94
C VAL A 2 -11.87 18.93 24.64
N ASN A 3 -10.85 19.77 24.62
CA ASN A 3 -10.27 20.22 23.35
C ASN A 3 -10.06 19.00 22.45
N PRO A 4 -10.37 19.11 21.16
CA PRO A 4 -9.94 18.09 20.22
C PRO A 4 -8.45 17.94 20.45
N THR A 5 -8.11 16.85 21.08
CA THR A 5 -6.89 16.73 21.82
C THR A 5 -5.71 16.71 20.88
N ILE A 6 -4.57 17.08 21.40
CA ILE A 6 -3.24 16.81 20.82
C ILE A 6 -3.20 15.47 20.09
N LYS A 7 -3.93 14.44 20.55
CA LYS A 7 -4.09 13.16 19.86
C LYS A 7 -4.79 13.26 18.51
N GLU A 8 -5.87 14.04 18.40
CA GLU A 8 -6.57 14.22 17.11
C GLU A 8 -5.74 15.08 16.16
N ALA A 9 -5.05 16.10 16.68
CA ALA A 9 -4.13 16.91 15.87
C ALA A 9 -2.91 16.09 15.42
N ILE A 10 -2.39 15.22 16.27
CA ILE A 10 -1.30 14.29 15.93
C ILE A 10 -1.79 13.28 14.89
N LEU A 11 -3.00 12.75 15.04
CA LEU A 11 -3.59 11.82 14.10
C LEU A 11 -3.79 12.46 12.72
N VAL A 12 -4.33 13.69 12.70
CA VAL A 12 -4.52 14.45 11.46
C VAL A 12 -3.18 14.80 10.81
N ASN A 13 -2.16 15.13 11.60
CA ASN A 13 -0.82 15.36 11.09
C ASN A 13 -0.16 14.07 10.57
N GLN A 14 -0.33 12.96 11.26
CA GLN A 14 0.18 11.66 10.81
C GLN A 14 -0.49 11.21 9.51
N CYS A 15 -1.79 11.42 9.35
CA CYS A 15 -2.50 11.14 8.11
C CYS A 15 -2.03 12.04 6.95
N ARG A 16 -1.54 13.24 7.24
CA ARG A 16 -1.01 14.17 6.22
C ARG A 16 0.36 13.78 5.68
N GLU A 17 1.10 12.93 6.37
CA GLU A 17 2.44 12.48 5.98
C GLU A 17 2.44 11.09 5.33
N ILE A 18 1.27 10.52 5.06
CA ILE A 18 1.13 9.19 4.48
C ILE A 18 0.88 9.31 2.98
N ILE A 19 1.70 8.64 2.20
CA ILE A 19 1.44 8.46 0.77
C ILE A 19 0.67 7.15 0.58
N GLY A 20 -0.51 7.24 -0.07
CA GLY A 20 -1.26 6.09 -0.51
C GLY A 20 -0.73 5.59 -1.85
N VAL A 21 -0.47 4.29 -1.93
CA VAL A 21 0.06 3.66 -3.13
C VAL A 21 -0.87 2.56 -3.59
N VAL A 22 -1.40 2.69 -4.79
CA VAL A 22 -2.20 1.66 -5.43
C VAL A 22 -1.26 0.65 -6.08
N LEU A 23 -1.29 -0.59 -5.61
CA LEU A 23 -0.52 -1.68 -6.20
C LEU A 23 -1.28 -2.24 -7.41
N ALA A 24 -0.97 -1.73 -8.58
CA ALA A 24 -1.56 -2.13 -9.86
C ALA A 24 -0.69 -3.13 -10.62
N GLY A 25 0.58 -3.26 -10.22
CA GLY A 25 1.54 -4.19 -10.81
C GLY A 25 1.38 -5.59 -10.27
N GLY A 26 1.29 -6.56 -11.14
CA GLY A 26 1.34 -7.97 -10.83
C GLY A 26 1.74 -8.71 -12.07
N ARG A 27 2.32 -9.90 -11.94
CA ARG A 27 2.52 -10.77 -13.11
C ARG A 27 1.14 -11.25 -13.56
N ALA A 28 0.63 -10.69 -14.63
CA ALA A 28 -0.62 -11.09 -15.26
C ALA A 28 -0.51 -12.44 -15.99
N THR A 29 0.28 -13.38 -15.43
CA THR A 29 0.50 -14.68 -16.05
C THR A 29 -0.68 -15.65 -15.90
N ARG A 30 -1.62 -15.35 -15.00
CA ARG A 30 -2.73 -16.27 -14.67
C ARG A 30 -4.05 -15.93 -15.33
N MET A 31 -4.19 -14.78 -15.98
CA MET A 31 -5.46 -14.33 -16.56
C MET A 31 -5.32 -13.90 -18.03
N GLY A 32 -4.57 -14.64 -18.83
CA GLY A 32 -4.43 -14.35 -20.24
C GLY A 32 -3.70 -13.04 -20.57
N GLY A 33 -2.84 -12.57 -19.67
CA GLY A 33 -2.05 -11.36 -19.88
C GLY A 33 -2.80 -10.05 -19.61
N LYS A 34 -4.01 -10.10 -19.04
CA LYS A 34 -4.78 -8.89 -18.74
C LYS A 34 -4.27 -8.21 -17.48
N ASP A 35 -4.08 -6.89 -17.54
CA ASP A 35 -3.77 -6.08 -16.38
C ASP A 35 -5.01 -5.95 -15.50
N LYS A 36 -4.92 -6.47 -14.29
CA LYS A 36 -6.04 -6.50 -13.35
C LYS A 36 -6.49 -5.10 -12.91
N GLY A 37 -5.54 -4.18 -12.76
CA GLY A 37 -5.85 -2.80 -12.40
C GLY A 37 -6.68 -2.07 -13.45
N LEU A 38 -6.61 -2.48 -14.71
CA LEU A 38 -7.35 -1.88 -15.81
C LEU A 38 -8.71 -2.54 -16.05
N GLN A 39 -9.03 -3.64 -15.39
CA GLN A 39 -10.34 -4.28 -15.51
C GLN A 39 -11.42 -3.36 -14.95
N LEU A 40 -12.57 -3.34 -15.63
CA LEU A 40 -13.66 -2.45 -15.29
C LEU A 40 -14.61 -3.09 -14.26
N LEU A 41 -14.97 -2.30 -13.27
CA LEU A 41 -16.07 -2.55 -12.36
C LEU A 41 -16.98 -1.33 -12.40
N ASN A 42 -18.24 -1.51 -12.83
CA ASN A 42 -19.19 -0.40 -13.05
C ASN A 42 -18.60 0.69 -13.96
N ASN A 43 -18.00 0.27 -15.09
CA ASN A 43 -17.37 1.14 -16.09
C ASN A 43 -16.18 1.96 -15.61
N LYS A 44 -15.57 1.58 -14.49
CA LYS A 44 -14.43 2.28 -13.91
C LYS A 44 -13.32 1.28 -13.57
N PRO A 45 -12.05 1.56 -13.93
CA PRO A 45 -10.95 0.64 -13.65
C PRO A 45 -10.81 0.34 -12.15
N LEU A 46 -10.41 -0.87 -11.81
CA LEU A 46 -10.23 -1.28 -10.41
C LEU A 46 -9.25 -0.37 -9.67
N TRP A 47 -8.13 0.02 -10.31
CA TRP A 47 -7.17 0.91 -9.68
C TRP A 47 -7.79 2.26 -9.31
N ARG A 48 -8.71 2.76 -10.13
CA ARG A 48 -9.41 4.04 -9.86
C ARG A 48 -10.36 3.92 -8.67
N HIS A 49 -11.05 2.80 -8.52
CA HIS A 49 -11.88 2.55 -7.35
C HIS A 49 -11.06 2.63 -6.06
N VAL A 50 -9.88 2.03 -6.06
CA VAL A 50 -8.97 2.06 -4.91
C VAL A 50 -8.46 3.47 -4.67
N ALA A 51 -7.98 4.16 -5.71
CA ALA A 51 -7.47 5.52 -5.61
C ALA A 51 -8.53 6.49 -5.08
N ASP A 52 -9.76 6.40 -5.57
CA ASP A 52 -10.84 7.28 -5.13
C ASP A 52 -11.17 7.10 -3.64
N ARG A 53 -11.12 5.86 -3.16
CA ARG A 53 -11.37 5.58 -1.74
C ARG A 53 -10.22 6.02 -0.84
N LEU A 54 -9.00 6.01 -1.34
CA LEU A 54 -7.83 6.46 -0.58
C LEU A 54 -7.66 7.97 -0.58
N ALA A 55 -8.13 8.67 -1.62
CA ALA A 55 -7.82 10.07 -1.86
C ALA A 55 -8.15 10.98 -0.67
N GLY A 56 -9.23 10.70 0.06
CA GLY A 56 -9.63 11.46 1.25
C GLY A 56 -8.92 11.07 2.53
N GLN A 57 -8.11 10.01 2.51
CA GLN A 57 -7.51 9.41 3.70
C GLN A 57 -6.00 9.64 3.79
N VAL A 58 -5.35 10.03 2.70
CA VAL A 58 -3.89 10.18 2.60
C VAL A 58 -3.53 11.56 2.07
N SER A 59 -2.26 11.96 2.23
CA SER A 59 -1.79 13.28 1.80
C SER A 59 -1.56 13.35 0.29
N ALA A 60 -1.16 12.25 -0.31
CA ALA A 60 -0.91 12.13 -1.74
C ALA A 60 -1.10 10.69 -2.19
N LEU A 61 -1.33 10.51 -3.49
CA LEU A 61 -1.47 9.19 -4.11
C LEU A 61 -0.36 8.94 -5.12
N ALA A 62 0.01 7.68 -5.23
CA ALA A 62 0.92 7.17 -6.26
C ALA A 62 0.43 5.80 -6.74
N ILE A 63 0.96 5.35 -7.86
CA ILE A 63 0.62 4.06 -8.46
C ILE A 63 1.91 3.28 -8.62
N SER A 64 1.91 2.01 -8.21
CA SER A 64 2.96 1.05 -8.52
C SER A 64 2.49 0.17 -9.67
N ALA A 65 3.17 0.23 -10.81
CA ALA A 65 2.80 -0.53 -12.01
C ALA A 65 4.03 -0.84 -12.84
N ASN A 66 4.06 -2.02 -13.47
CA ASN A 66 5.15 -2.46 -14.35
C ASN A 66 4.72 -2.58 -15.82
N ARG A 67 3.43 -2.44 -16.09
CA ARG A 67 2.83 -2.56 -17.41
C ARG A 67 1.83 -1.43 -17.60
N HIS A 68 1.58 -1.07 -18.86
CA HIS A 68 0.60 -0.04 -19.24
C HIS A 68 0.86 1.30 -18.53
N ILE A 69 2.14 1.63 -18.38
CA ILE A 69 2.59 2.82 -17.63
C ILE A 69 1.93 4.09 -18.18
N ASP A 70 1.82 4.22 -19.49
CA ASP A 70 1.23 5.38 -20.17
C ASP A 70 -0.22 5.61 -19.69
N ILE A 71 -0.98 4.52 -19.54
CA ILE A 71 -2.38 4.57 -19.11
C ILE A 71 -2.46 5.09 -17.68
N TYR A 72 -1.63 4.55 -16.78
CA TYR A 72 -1.59 5.01 -15.40
C TYR A 72 -1.08 6.45 -15.25
N GLN A 73 -0.12 6.85 -16.08
CA GLN A 73 0.40 8.22 -16.07
C GLN A 73 -0.66 9.26 -16.48
N GLN A 74 -1.65 8.89 -17.28
CA GLN A 74 -2.78 9.77 -17.63
C GLN A 74 -3.61 10.18 -16.42
N SER A 75 -3.51 9.47 -15.31
CA SER A 75 -4.19 9.83 -14.06
C SER A 75 -3.67 11.12 -13.43
N GLY A 76 -2.44 11.54 -13.76
CA GLY A 76 -1.76 12.65 -13.11
C GLY A 76 -1.00 12.25 -11.83
N TYR A 77 -1.18 11.03 -11.33
CA TYR A 77 -0.44 10.53 -10.17
C TYR A 77 0.93 10.02 -10.58
N PRO A 78 1.96 10.14 -9.72
CA PRO A 78 3.26 9.49 -9.96
C PRO A 78 3.08 7.98 -10.12
N VAL A 79 3.77 7.42 -11.12
CA VAL A 79 3.77 5.97 -11.36
C VAL A 79 5.19 5.46 -11.16
N TYR A 80 5.35 4.51 -10.23
CA TYR A 80 6.62 3.90 -9.92
C TYR A 80 6.69 2.49 -10.49
N GLN A 81 7.79 2.18 -11.16
CA GLN A 81 8.11 0.85 -11.67
C GLN A 81 9.00 0.12 -10.67
N ASP A 82 8.94 -1.21 -10.67
CA ASP A 82 9.86 -2.01 -9.89
C ASP A 82 11.28 -1.85 -10.43
N SER A 83 12.18 -1.40 -9.58
CA SER A 83 13.62 -1.36 -9.89
C SER A 83 14.26 -2.73 -9.84
N LEU A 84 13.58 -3.72 -9.25
CA LEU A 84 14.02 -5.10 -9.07
C LEU A 84 13.20 -6.02 -9.97
N ALA A 85 13.45 -5.96 -11.28
CA ALA A 85 12.67 -6.68 -12.30
C ALA A 85 12.64 -8.21 -12.10
N ASP A 86 13.64 -8.77 -11.40
CA ASP A 86 13.80 -10.21 -11.18
C ASP A 86 13.11 -10.72 -9.92
N TYR A 87 12.53 -9.84 -9.11
CA TYR A 87 11.85 -10.23 -7.87
C TYR A 87 10.34 -10.21 -8.08
N PRO A 88 9.66 -11.38 -8.13
CA PRO A 88 8.20 -11.43 -8.21
C PRO A 88 7.55 -11.11 -6.88
N GLY A 89 6.31 -10.63 -6.97
CA GLY A 89 5.47 -10.40 -5.80
C GLY A 89 5.39 -8.95 -5.35
N PRO A 90 4.50 -8.67 -4.38
CA PRO A 90 4.18 -7.29 -3.99
C PRO A 90 5.30 -6.59 -3.22
N LEU A 91 6.18 -7.32 -2.52
CA LEU A 91 7.25 -6.70 -1.73
C LEU A 91 8.24 -5.92 -2.59
N ALA A 92 8.54 -6.40 -3.80
CA ALA A 92 9.42 -5.69 -4.73
C ALA A 92 8.83 -4.34 -5.16
N GLY A 93 7.54 -4.32 -5.46
CA GLY A 93 6.83 -3.08 -5.78
C GLY A 93 6.81 -2.10 -4.61
N MET A 94 6.54 -2.62 -3.41
CA MET A 94 6.57 -1.80 -2.19
C MET A 94 7.95 -1.18 -1.95
N LEU A 95 9.00 -2.00 -2.03
CA LEU A 95 10.38 -1.52 -1.85
C LEU A 95 10.74 -0.45 -2.88
N SER A 96 10.41 -0.68 -4.15
CA SER A 96 10.73 0.26 -5.23
C SER A 96 10.10 1.63 -5.00
N VAL A 97 8.84 1.68 -4.54
CA VAL A 97 8.18 2.94 -4.20
C VAL A 97 8.87 3.62 -3.01
N MET A 98 9.16 2.86 -1.95
CA MET A 98 9.78 3.42 -0.74
C MET A 98 11.20 3.96 -1.01
N GLN A 99 11.92 3.38 -1.96
CA GLN A 99 13.25 3.87 -2.36
C GLN A 99 13.18 5.14 -3.20
N GLN A 100 12.12 5.31 -4.00
CA GLN A 100 11.97 6.40 -4.95
C GLN A 100 11.18 7.59 -4.39
N SER A 101 10.49 7.42 -3.28
CA SER A 101 9.69 8.46 -2.64
C SER A 101 10.24 8.82 -1.29
N ALA A 102 10.18 10.10 -0.93
CA ALA A 102 10.75 10.62 0.33
C ALA A 102 9.79 10.57 1.52
N ALA A 103 8.61 9.98 1.38
CA ALA A 103 7.64 9.91 2.47
C ALA A 103 8.13 9.05 3.64
N GLU A 104 7.63 9.32 4.82
CA GLU A 104 7.93 8.54 6.02
C GLU A 104 7.04 7.30 6.14
N TRP A 105 5.77 7.45 5.79
CA TRP A 105 4.78 6.38 5.84
C TRP A 105 4.16 6.12 4.48
N PHE A 106 3.94 4.84 4.20
CA PHE A 106 3.33 4.38 2.96
C PHE A 106 2.14 3.48 3.28
N LEU A 107 1.00 3.79 2.68
CA LEU A 107 -0.16 2.91 2.70
C LEU A 107 -0.29 2.23 1.34
N PHE A 108 -0.02 0.95 1.30
CA PHE A 108 -0.18 0.14 0.09
C PHE A 108 -1.57 -0.48 0.06
N CYS A 109 -2.22 -0.44 -1.09
CA CYS A 109 -3.50 -1.10 -1.33
C CYS A 109 -3.50 -1.77 -2.69
N SER A 110 -3.79 -3.06 -2.71
CA SER A 110 -3.93 -3.83 -3.94
C SER A 110 -5.21 -3.48 -4.68
N CYS A 111 -5.15 -3.55 -6.01
CA CYS A 111 -6.34 -3.44 -6.88
C CYS A 111 -7.35 -4.56 -6.69
N ASP A 112 -6.97 -5.67 -6.06
CA ASP A 112 -7.84 -6.82 -5.82
C ASP A 112 -8.97 -6.54 -4.82
N THR A 113 -8.85 -5.48 -4.04
CA THR A 113 -9.80 -5.12 -2.99
C THR A 113 -10.34 -3.72 -3.22
N PRO A 114 -11.28 -3.54 -4.19
CA PRO A 114 -11.77 -2.21 -4.55
C PRO A 114 -12.68 -1.57 -3.48
N PHE A 115 -13.17 -2.33 -2.51
CA PHE A 115 -14.09 -1.86 -1.48
C PHE A 115 -13.36 -1.52 -0.18
N ILE A 116 -12.46 -0.55 -0.25
CA ILE A 116 -11.67 -0.11 0.90
C ILE A 116 -12.55 0.72 1.84
N PRO A 117 -12.52 0.44 3.18
CA PRO A 117 -13.27 1.24 4.14
C PRO A 117 -12.80 2.69 4.17
N SER A 118 -13.73 3.62 4.41
CA SER A 118 -13.40 5.03 4.58
C SER A 118 -12.59 5.33 5.86
N CYS A 119 -12.57 4.38 6.79
CA CYS A 119 -11.81 4.48 8.04
C CYS A 119 -10.49 3.70 8.02
N LEU A 120 -10.04 3.21 6.85
CA LEU A 120 -8.89 2.32 6.74
C LEU A 120 -7.63 2.94 7.36
N VAL A 121 -7.24 4.12 6.90
CA VAL A 121 -5.98 4.76 7.33
C VAL A 121 -6.05 5.14 8.80
N GLU A 122 -7.13 5.77 9.21
CA GLU A 122 -7.34 6.18 10.61
C GLU A 122 -7.19 4.99 11.56
N ARG A 123 -7.82 3.87 11.22
CA ARG A 123 -7.81 2.69 12.06
C ARG A 123 -6.44 2.02 12.12
N LEU A 124 -5.74 1.93 10.98
CA LEU A 124 -4.37 1.42 10.94
C LEU A 124 -3.44 2.28 11.79
N VAL A 125 -3.53 3.60 11.67
CA VAL A 125 -2.71 4.53 12.44
C VAL A 125 -3.02 4.43 13.94
N GLN A 126 -4.29 4.39 14.33
CA GLN A 126 -4.69 4.31 15.72
C GLN A 126 -4.23 3.02 16.41
N GLN A 127 -4.31 1.89 15.71
CA GLN A 127 -4.06 0.58 16.28
C GLN A 127 -2.63 0.08 16.05
N ARG A 128 -1.81 0.87 15.39
CA ARG A 128 -0.41 0.55 15.12
C ARG A 128 0.43 0.40 16.40
N GLY A 129 0.15 1.18 17.43
CA GLY A 129 1.04 1.26 18.59
C GLY A 129 2.42 1.76 18.17
N ASP A 130 3.47 1.01 18.52
CA ASP A 130 4.85 1.31 18.16
C ASP A 130 5.34 0.53 16.93
N ALA A 131 4.47 -0.24 16.29
CA ALA A 131 4.84 -1.06 15.14
C ALA A 131 5.19 -0.21 13.91
N HIS A 132 6.17 -0.64 13.14
CA HIS A 132 6.58 -0.01 11.89
C HIS A 132 5.85 -0.58 10.68
N VAL A 133 5.03 -1.60 10.87
CA VAL A 133 4.16 -2.18 9.85
C VAL A 133 2.92 -2.77 10.51
N VAL A 134 1.76 -2.52 9.91
CA VAL A 134 0.48 -3.14 10.25
C VAL A 134 -0.28 -3.41 8.97
N TRP A 135 -1.16 -4.38 8.98
CA TRP A 135 -1.98 -4.75 7.83
C TRP A 135 -3.41 -5.03 8.23
N ALA A 136 -4.31 -5.02 7.25
CA ALA A 136 -5.72 -5.27 7.48
C ALA A 136 -6.03 -6.76 7.64
N HIS A 137 -6.95 -7.06 8.54
CA HIS A 137 -7.55 -8.38 8.73
C HIS A 137 -9.07 -8.22 8.71
N ASP A 138 -9.78 -9.11 8.00
CA ASP A 138 -11.23 -8.97 7.80
C ASP A 138 -12.09 -9.84 8.72
N GLY A 139 -11.48 -10.42 9.74
CA GLY A 139 -12.13 -11.38 10.65
C GLY A 139 -11.90 -12.84 10.25
N GLU A 140 -11.50 -13.10 9.01
CA GLU A 140 -11.23 -14.46 8.50
C GLU A 140 -9.80 -14.61 8.01
N ARG A 141 -9.27 -13.61 7.29
CA ARG A 141 -7.93 -13.67 6.71
C ARG A 141 -7.20 -12.34 6.77
N ASP A 142 -5.87 -12.45 6.69
CA ASP A 142 -4.98 -11.31 6.55
C ASP A 142 -4.99 -10.79 5.11
N HIS A 143 -4.88 -9.46 4.98
CA HIS A 143 -4.70 -8.78 3.71
C HIS A 143 -3.37 -8.02 3.74
N PRO A 144 -2.22 -8.70 3.53
CA PRO A 144 -0.92 -8.07 3.67
C PRO A 144 -0.60 -7.05 2.57
N THR A 145 -1.37 -7.02 1.50
CA THR A 145 -1.26 -5.99 0.45
C THR A 145 -2.13 -4.76 0.74
N ILE A 146 -2.78 -4.72 1.89
CA ILE A 146 -3.40 -3.53 2.48
C ILE A 146 -2.63 -3.25 3.76
N ALA A 147 -1.55 -2.49 3.66
CA ALA A 147 -0.59 -2.34 4.73
C ALA A 147 -0.05 -0.92 4.86
N LEU A 148 0.14 -0.50 6.10
CA LEU A 148 0.81 0.74 6.46
C LEU A 148 2.24 0.38 6.87
N ILE A 149 3.24 0.91 6.16
CA ILE A 149 4.66 0.57 6.35
C ILE A 149 5.48 1.84 6.52
N ASN A 150 6.37 1.83 7.53
CA ASN A 150 7.31 2.92 7.77
C ASN A 150 8.57 2.76 6.89
N ARG A 151 9.10 3.89 6.44
CA ARG A 151 10.35 3.96 5.68
C ARG A 151 11.53 3.27 6.36
N SER A 152 11.56 3.22 7.69
CA SER A 152 12.66 2.61 8.45
C SER A 152 12.87 1.13 8.14
N LEU A 153 11.87 0.47 7.54
CA LEU A 153 11.96 -0.94 7.15
C LEU A 153 12.65 -1.18 5.80
N VAL A 154 13.03 -0.11 5.08
CA VAL A 154 13.69 -0.25 3.76
C VAL A 154 14.95 -1.12 3.81
N PRO A 155 15.91 -0.90 4.73
CA PRO A 155 17.10 -1.76 4.78
C PRO A 155 16.76 -3.23 5.06
N ASP A 156 15.85 -3.49 5.98
CA ASP A 156 15.41 -4.85 6.32
C ASP A 156 14.73 -5.54 5.13
N LEU A 157 13.91 -4.79 4.39
CA LEU A 157 13.23 -5.32 3.20
C LEU A 157 14.22 -5.60 2.07
N GLN A 158 15.22 -4.73 1.88
CA GLN A 158 16.29 -4.96 0.92
C GLN A 158 17.04 -6.27 1.24
N ASP A 159 17.43 -6.47 2.48
CA ASP A 159 18.14 -7.68 2.92
C ASP A 159 17.28 -8.93 2.78
N TYR A 160 16.00 -8.83 3.12
CA TYR A 160 15.03 -9.92 3.01
C TYR A 160 14.89 -10.40 1.55
N LEU A 161 14.71 -9.48 0.62
CA LEU A 161 14.61 -9.82 -0.81
C LEU A 161 15.95 -10.29 -1.38
N ALA A 162 17.07 -9.70 -0.97
CA ALA A 162 18.41 -10.10 -1.41
C ALA A 162 18.75 -11.53 -0.97
N ALA A 163 18.19 -11.98 0.15
CA ALA A 163 18.34 -13.36 0.64
C ALA A 163 17.49 -14.38 -0.14
N GLY A 164 16.70 -13.92 -1.13
CA GLY A 164 15.82 -14.76 -1.93
C GLY A 164 14.45 -15.02 -1.32
N GLU A 165 14.14 -14.38 -0.19
CA GLU A 165 12.84 -14.51 0.46
C GLU A 165 11.80 -13.62 -0.22
N ARG A 166 10.52 -14.04 -0.17
CA ARG A 166 9.41 -13.36 -0.86
C ARG A 166 8.09 -13.37 -0.13
N ARG A 167 7.99 -14.11 0.97
CA ARG A 167 6.75 -14.29 1.72
C ARG A 167 6.40 -13.00 2.47
N VAL A 168 5.32 -12.36 2.07
CA VAL A 168 4.91 -11.06 2.60
C VAL A 168 4.61 -11.13 4.10
N MET A 169 3.80 -12.11 4.50
CA MET A 169 3.41 -12.25 5.91
C MET A 169 4.59 -12.53 6.83
N LEU A 170 5.54 -13.36 6.38
CA LEU A 170 6.73 -13.65 7.16
C LEU A 170 7.55 -12.38 7.39
N PHE A 171 7.77 -11.60 6.35
CA PHE A 171 8.47 -10.31 6.47
C PHE A 171 7.79 -9.38 7.47
N MET A 172 6.48 -9.22 7.33
CA MET A 172 5.72 -8.30 8.18
C MET A 172 5.74 -8.72 9.65
N ARG A 173 5.63 -10.02 9.92
CA ARG A 173 5.65 -10.54 11.30
C ARG A 173 7.04 -10.42 11.93
N GLN A 174 8.09 -10.78 11.20
CA GLN A 174 9.45 -10.67 11.74
C GLN A 174 9.90 -9.22 11.90
N SER A 175 9.24 -8.28 11.22
CA SER A 175 9.46 -6.83 11.39
C SER A 175 8.70 -6.25 12.58
N GLY A 176 8.07 -7.09 13.41
CA GLY A 176 7.33 -6.66 14.59
C GLY A 176 5.92 -6.15 14.32
N GLY A 177 5.39 -6.44 13.14
CA GLY A 177 4.04 -6.03 12.76
C GLY A 177 2.92 -6.90 13.33
N HIS A 178 1.71 -6.39 13.23
CA HIS A 178 0.50 -7.09 13.66
C HIS A 178 -0.68 -6.73 12.77
N PRO A 179 -1.73 -7.58 12.72
CA PRO A 179 -2.94 -7.26 11.99
C PRO A 179 -3.81 -6.26 12.76
N VAL A 180 -4.63 -5.54 12.00
CA VAL A 180 -5.66 -4.64 12.51
C VAL A 180 -7.01 -5.10 11.96
N ASP A 181 -7.97 -5.35 12.83
CA ASP A 181 -9.28 -5.87 12.47
C ASP A 181 -10.19 -4.79 11.87
N PHE A 182 -10.91 -5.22 10.86
CA PHE A 182 -11.95 -4.44 10.18
C PHE A 182 -13.26 -5.17 10.06
#